data_0111f4656c36d65b5b2c820d4681ae50
#
_entry.id   0111f4656c36d65b5b2c820d4681ae50
#
_cell.length_a   1.000
_cell.length_b   1.000
_cell.length_c   1.000
_cell.angle_alpha   90.00
_cell.angle_beta   90.00
_cell.angle_gamma   90.00
#
_symmetry.space_group_name_H-M   'P 1'
#
loop_
_entity.id
_entity.type
_entity.pdbx_description
1 polymer ?
#
loop_
_entity_poly.entity_id
_entity_poly.type
_entity_poly.pdbx_seq_one_letter_code
_entity_poly.pdbx_strand_id
1 'polypeptide(L)'
;MKNSISHEKGSVIVSGVGSYDGLGAAIAQKFSKGGYPVLIAGRDEDKLQHTLIKLKSDGASVEMIVADVTESDAVAKIVKKAKSLAPIELAVHNAGGNNPAPFLEVTQESFTTHWRDHTLGAFLLSQATLPHLLARGGGTILFTGASGSLRGKAMFAPFSAAKGGIRNLAQSLSREFGPQNIHVGHIIIDGGIDGERLNKRLPKLRSDRGSD
;
A
#
# COMPACT_ATOMS: atom_id res chain seq x y z
N MET A 1 -10.49 1.32 39.44
CA MET A 1 -11.19 1.63 38.20
C MET A 1 -10.13 2.03 37.17
N LYS A 2 -9.83 1.18 36.18
CA LYS A 2 -8.93 1.56 35.10
C LYS A 2 -9.73 2.43 34.13
N ASN A 3 -9.44 3.74 34.12
CA ASN A 3 -9.92 4.63 33.07
C ASN A 3 -9.40 4.10 31.74
N SER A 4 -10.24 3.45 30.96
CA SER A 4 -9.98 3.20 29.55
C SER A 4 -10.05 4.55 28.85
N ILE A 5 -8.89 5.20 28.67
CA ILE A 5 -8.77 6.31 27.74
C ILE A 5 -9.09 5.70 26.38
N SER A 6 -10.28 5.96 25.86
CA SER A 6 -10.63 5.66 24.48
C SER A 6 -9.79 6.61 23.63
N HIS A 7 -8.61 6.17 23.20
CA HIS A 7 -7.86 6.92 22.19
C HIS A 7 -8.71 6.98 20.93
N GLU A 8 -9.15 8.16 20.53
CA GLU A 8 -9.75 8.37 19.22
C GLU A 8 -8.83 7.80 18.16
N LYS A 9 -9.38 6.98 17.28
CA LYS A 9 -8.61 6.35 16.20
C LYS A 9 -8.10 7.39 15.23
N GLY A 10 -6.83 7.33 14.95
CA GLY A 10 -6.21 8.18 13.95
C GLY A 10 -6.56 7.77 12.52
N SER A 11 -6.18 8.59 11.55
CA SER A 11 -6.40 8.29 10.14
C SER A 11 -5.43 7.22 9.62
N VAL A 12 -5.92 6.44 8.66
CA VAL A 12 -5.16 5.43 7.93
C VAL A 12 -5.01 5.86 6.47
N ILE A 13 -3.78 5.88 5.98
CA ILE A 13 -3.46 6.09 4.57
C ILE A 13 -3.26 4.74 3.90
N VAL A 14 -3.95 4.48 2.78
CA VAL A 14 -3.70 3.31 1.92
C VAL A 14 -3.35 3.81 0.53
N SER A 15 -2.06 3.77 0.15
CA SER A 15 -1.60 4.12 -1.19
C SER A 15 -1.61 2.91 -2.13
N GLY A 16 -1.77 3.15 -3.44
CA GLY A 16 -1.83 2.10 -4.44
C GLY A 16 -3.17 1.36 -4.47
N VAL A 17 -4.25 2.09 -4.23
CA VAL A 17 -5.61 1.58 -4.41
C VAL A 17 -6.02 1.74 -5.87
N GLY A 18 -6.49 0.66 -6.48
CA GLY A 18 -7.08 0.60 -7.81
C GLY A 18 -8.51 0.09 -7.74
N SER A 19 -8.79 -1.04 -8.42
CA SER A 19 -10.12 -1.66 -8.43
C SER A 19 -10.54 -2.17 -7.04
N TYR A 20 -11.87 -2.23 -6.84
CA TYR A 20 -12.51 -2.62 -5.58
C TYR A 20 -12.15 -4.05 -5.13
N ASP A 21 -11.96 -4.96 -6.06
CA ASP A 21 -11.53 -6.34 -5.82
C ASP A 21 -10.02 -6.50 -5.57
N GLY A 22 -9.28 -5.38 -5.54
CA GLY A 22 -7.85 -5.37 -5.29
C GLY A 22 -7.49 -5.35 -3.81
N LEU A 23 -6.23 -5.74 -3.51
CA LEU A 23 -5.71 -5.78 -2.14
C LEU A 23 -5.83 -4.42 -1.41
N GLY A 24 -5.57 -3.31 -2.11
CA GLY A 24 -5.65 -1.97 -1.51
C GLY A 24 -7.06 -1.63 -1.01
N ALA A 25 -8.10 -2.01 -1.75
CA ALA A 25 -9.49 -1.83 -1.33
C ALA A 25 -9.85 -2.73 -0.13
N ALA A 26 -9.41 -3.99 -0.13
CA ALA A 26 -9.60 -4.92 0.98
C ALA A 26 -8.94 -4.41 2.28
N ILE A 27 -7.73 -3.85 2.17
CA ILE A 27 -7.03 -3.22 3.30
C ILE A 27 -7.85 -2.02 3.82
N ALA A 28 -8.28 -1.12 2.92
CA ALA A 28 -9.09 0.04 3.28
C ALA A 28 -10.39 -0.36 3.98
N GLN A 29 -11.09 -1.36 3.46
CA GLN A 29 -12.31 -1.90 4.06
C GLN A 29 -12.05 -2.47 5.47
N LYS A 30 -10.96 -3.21 5.65
CA LYS A 30 -10.62 -3.82 6.94
C LYS A 30 -10.37 -2.77 8.01
N PHE A 31 -9.61 -1.71 7.70
CA PHE A 31 -9.37 -0.63 8.67
C PHE A 31 -10.63 0.19 8.92
N SER A 32 -11.41 0.50 7.89
CA SER A 32 -12.67 1.22 8.08
C SER A 32 -13.65 0.44 8.95
N LYS A 33 -13.82 -0.89 8.74
CA LYS A 33 -14.60 -1.76 9.64
C LYS A 33 -14.05 -1.79 11.07
N GLY A 34 -12.75 -1.55 11.20
CA GLY A 34 -12.11 -1.35 12.49
C GLY A 34 -12.40 0.03 13.12
N GLY A 35 -13.17 0.90 12.48
CA GLY A 35 -13.56 2.23 12.97
C GLY A 35 -12.51 3.32 12.70
N TYR A 36 -11.56 3.10 11.80
CA TYR A 36 -10.59 4.10 11.40
C TYR A 36 -11.13 4.94 10.24
N PRO A 37 -10.97 6.28 10.24
CA PRO A 37 -11.13 7.07 9.03
C PRO A 37 -9.99 6.73 8.06
N VAL A 38 -10.33 6.34 6.83
CA VAL A 38 -9.37 5.85 5.84
C VAL A 38 -9.27 6.81 4.66
N LEU A 39 -8.05 7.15 4.26
CA LEU A 39 -7.77 7.83 3.00
C LEU A 39 -7.18 6.83 2.01
N ILE A 40 -7.87 6.59 0.89
CA ILE A 40 -7.34 5.82 -0.22
C ILE A 40 -6.69 6.73 -1.25
N ALA A 41 -5.52 6.34 -1.77
CA ALA A 41 -4.78 7.08 -2.79
C ALA A 41 -4.40 6.17 -3.97
N GLY A 42 -4.57 6.67 -5.19
CA GLY A 42 -4.26 5.97 -6.43
C GLY A 42 -4.15 6.94 -7.59
N ARG A 43 -3.62 6.49 -8.74
CA ARG A 43 -3.39 7.31 -9.92
C ARG A 43 -4.59 7.35 -10.90
N ASP A 44 -5.37 6.29 -10.93
CA ASP A 44 -6.49 6.10 -11.83
C ASP A 44 -7.76 6.61 -11.14
N GLU A 45 -8.24 7.77 -11.57
CA GLU A 45 -9.38 8.46 -10.94
C GLU A 45 -10.65 7.64 -11.05
N ASP A 46 -10.95 7.09 -12.23
CA ASP A 46 -12.18 6.35 -12.49
C ASP A 46 -12.27 5.10 -11.61
N LYS A 47 -11.18 4.33 -11.53
CA LYS A 47 -11.12 3.14 -10.67
C LYS A 47 -11.21 3.50 -9.20
N LEU A 48 -10.53 4.58 -8.80
CA LEU A 48 -10.52 5.03 -7.42
C LEU A 48 -11.92 5.51 -6.99
N GLN A 49 -12.59 6.28 -7.85
CA GLN A 49 -13.95 6.74 -7.63
C GLN A 49 -14.95 5.57 -7.53
N HIS A 50 -14.86 4.60 -8.46
CA HIS A 50 -15.68 3.39 -8.40
C HIS A 50 -15.46 2.61 -7.11
N THR A 51 -14.20 2.45 -6.71
CA THR A 51 -13.83 1.79 -5.45
C THR A 51 -14.35 2.53 -4.23
N LEU A 52 -14.25 3.86 -4.22
CA LEU A 52 -14.79 4.70 -3.13
C LEU A 52 -16.30 4.49 -2.97
N ILE A 53 -17.05 4.55 -4.08
CA ILE A 53 -18.52 4.36 -4.06
C ILE A 53 -18.88 3.00 -3.46
N LYS A 54 -18.21 1.94 -3.89
CA LYS A 54 -18.46 0.60 -3.37
C LYS A 54 -18.10 0.46 -1.90
N LEU A 55 -16.94 0.98 -1.48
CA LEU A 55 -16.55 0.95 -0.06
C LEU A 55 -17.55 1.72 0.81
N LYS A 56 -18.05 2.87 0.34
CA LYS A 56 -19.07 3.63 1.06
C LYS A 56 -20.41 2.90 1.12
N SER A 57 -20.81 2.22 0.05
CA SER A 57 -22.04 1.40 0.08
C SER A 57 -21.95 0.22 1.07
N ASP A 58 -20.73 -0.25 1.34
CA ASP A 58 -20.46 -1.25 2.38
C ASP A 58 -20.37 -0.66 3.82
N GLY A 59 -20.67 0.63 3.97
CA GLY A 59 -20.65 1.33 5.26
C GLY A 59 -19.26 1.81 5.70
N ALA A 60 -18.28 1.86 4.78
CA ALA A 60 -16.93 2.27 5.12
C ALA A 60 -16.80 3.80 5.28
N SER A 61 -16.09 4.25 6.32
CA SER A 61 -15.64 5.63 6.50
C SER A 61 -14.36 5.86 5.69
N VAL A 62 -14.51 6.19 4.40
CA VAL A 62 -13.41 6.28 3.45
C VAL A 62 -13.52 7.57 2.64
N GLU A 63 -12.38 8.25 2.44
CA GLU A 63 -12.19 9.30 1.46
C GLU A 63 -11.11 8.92 0.45
N MET A 64 -11.06 9.64 -0.68
CA MET A 64 -10.05 9.39 -1.71
C MET A 64 -9.24 10.63 -2.07
N ILE A 65 -8.07 10.41 -2.64
CA ILE A 65 -7.26 11.41 -3.33
C ILE A 65 -6.60 10.79 -4.56
N VAL A 66 -6.74 11.43 -5.72
CA VAL A 66 -5.99 11.06 -6.92
C VAL A 66 -4.57 11.60 -6.78
N ALA A 67 -3.60 10.71 -6.67
CA ALA A 67 -2.21 11.09 -6.44
C ALA A 67 -1.24 9.98 -6.86
N ASP A 68 -0.09 10.39 -7.38
CA ASP A 68 1.04 9.49 -7.63
C ASP A 68 1.98 9.51 -6.41
N VAL A 69 2.09 8.38 -5.73
CA VAL A 69 2.93 8.23 -4.53
C VAL A 69 4.44 8.30 -4.85
N THR A 70 4.82 8.29 -6.12
CA THR A 70 6.21 8.47 -6.56
C THR A 70 6.62 9.94 -6.72
N GLU A 71 5.70 10.87 -6.46
CA GLU A 71 5.91 12.31 -6.56
C GLU A 71 5.79 12.97 -5.19
N SER A 72 6.83 13.66 -4.73
CA SER A 72 6.91 14.25 -3.38
C SER A 72 5.75 15.21 -3.07
N ASP A 73 5.39 16.07 -4.03
CA ASP A 73 4.30 17.03 -3.87
C ASP A 73 2.93 16.34 -3.76
N ALA A 74 2.73 15.22 -4.48
CA ALA A 74 1.53 14.43 -4.39
C ALA A 74 1.44 13.73 -3.02
N VAL A 75 2.55 13.21 -2.52
CA VAL A 75 2.64 12.61 -1.17
C VAL A 75 2.35 13.65 -0.09
N ALA A 76 2.85 14.87 -0.21
CA ALA A 76 2.53 15.96 0.72
C ALA A 76 1.01 16.27 0.75
N LYS A 77 0.34 16.23 -0.40
CA LYS A 77 -1.13 16.38 -0.49
C LYS A 77 -1.87 15.21 0.16
N ILE A 78 -1.39 13.97 -0.02
CA ILE A 78 -1.94 12.77 0.66
C ILE A 78 -1.88 12.97 2.17
N VAL A 79 -0.71 13.32 2.71
CA VAL A 79 -0.50 13.53 4.15
C VAL A 79 -1.38 14.66 4.68
N LYS A 80 -1.45 15.79 3.97
CA LYS A 80 -2.30 16.92 4.34
C LYS A 80 -3.78 16.51 4.42
N LYS A 81 -4.26 15.76 3.44
CA LYS A 81 -5.66 15.29 3.41
C LYS A 81 -5.92 14.25 4.51
N ALA A 82 -5.02 13.31 4.75
CA ALA A 82 -5.18 12.35 5.84
C ALA A 82 -5.28 13.03 7.21
N LYS A 83 -4.46 14.05 7.45
CA LYS A 83 -4.49 14.86 8.69
C LYS A 83 -5.80 15.63 8.88
N SER A 84 -6.52 15.98 7.80
CA SER A 84 -7.82 16.63 7.93
C SER A 84 -8.93 15.67 8.37
N LEU A 85 -8.73 14.36 8.26
CA LEU A 85 -9.67 13.35 8.75
C LEU A 85 -9.45 13.07 10.25
N ALA A 86 -8.22 12.86 10.64
CA ALA A 86 -7.76 12.65 12.02
C ALA A 86 -6.22 12.69 12.07
N PRO A 87 -5.57 12.78 13.25
CA PRO A 87 -4.13 12.58 13.36
C PRO A 87 -3.70 11.24 12.75
N ILE A 88 -2.65 11.23 11.92
CA ILE A 88 -2.22 10.01 11.21
C ILE A 88 -1.75 8.96 12.23
N GLU A 89 -2.26 7.76 12.14
CA GLU A 89 -1.89 6.62 12.97
C GLU A 89 -1.21 5.49 12.20
N LEU A 90 -1.58 5.34 10.91
CA LEU A 90 -1.06 4.26 10.08
C LEU A 90 -0.93 4.67 8.61
N ALA A 91 0.17 4.26 7.98
CA ALA A 91 0.36 4.37 6.54
C ALA A 91 0.65 3.01 5.92
N VAL A 92 -0.07 2.68 4.84
CA VAL A 92 0.12 1.45 4.07
C VAL A 92 0.59 1.81 2.67
N HIS A 93 1.79 1.34 2.29
CA HIS A 93 2.24 1.40 0.91
C HIS A 93 1.91 0.07 0.21
N ASN A 94 0.96 0.14 -0.72
CA ASN A 94 0.50 -1.01 -1.51
C ASN A 94 0.69 -0.77 -3.03
N ALA A 95 1.26 0.38 -3.43
CA ALA A 95 1.47 0.70 -4.83
C ALA A 95 2.47 -0.24 -5.51
N GLY A 96 2.27 -0.39 -6.80
CA GLY A 96 3.15 -1.14 -7.67
C GLY A 96 2.48 -2.30 -8.37
N GLY A 97 3.13 -2.75 -9.40
CA GLY A 97 2.67 -3.82 -10.28
C GLY A 97 3.71 -4.91 -10.47
N ASN A 98 3.29 -5.91 -11.19
CA ASN A 98 4.10 -7.06 -11.53
C ASN A 98 3.90 -7.36 -13.02
N ASN A 99 4.91 -7.09 -13.84
CA ASN A 99 4.93 -7.35 -15.28
C ASN A 99 6.14 -8.26 -15.58
N PRO A 100 5.93 -9.60 -15.64
CA PRO A 100 7.01 -10.52 -15.97
C PRO A 100 7.45 -10.35 -17.42
N ALA A 101 8.76 -10.40 -17.65
CA ALA A 101 9.38 -10.37 -18.96
C ALA A 101 10.72 -11.14 -18.95
N PRO A 102 11.13 -11.76 -20.05
CA PRO A 102 12.50 -12.27 -20.20
C PRO A 102 13.52 -11.18 -19.89
N PHE A 103 14.60 -11.52 -19.19
CA PHE A 103 15.57 -10.50 -18.72
C PHE A 103 16.14 -9.64 -19.84
N LEU A 104 16.43 -10.23 -20.99
CA LEU A 104 17.00 -9.50 -22.15
C LEU A 104 15.98 -8.56 -22.83
N GLU A 105 14.70 -8.70 -22.54
CA GLU A 105 13.63 -7.83 -23.04
C GLU A 105 13.25 -6.74 -22.02
N VAL A 106 13.81 -6.78 -20.82
CA VAL A 106 13.57 -5.75 -19.80
C VAL A 106 14.25 -4.46 -20.21
N THR A 107 13.47 -3.41 -20.44
CA THR A 107 14.00 -2.07 -20.71
C THR A 107 14.42 -1.36 -19.44
N GLN A 108 15.33 -0.40 -19.55
CA GLN A 108 15.70 0.47 -18.44
C GLN A 108 14.47 1.19 -17.86
N GLU A 109 13.56 1.64 -18.72
CA GLU A 109 12.32 2.30 -18.31
C GLU A 109 11.44 1.37 -17.45
N SER A 110 11.21 0.13 -17.90
CA SER A 110 10.45 -0.86 -17.15
C SER A 110 11.08 -1.15 -15.79
N PHE A 111 12.41 -1.32 -15.75
CA PHE A 111 13.13 -1.53 -14.50
C PHE A 111 12.98 -0.35 -13.54
N THR A 112 13.16 0.87 -14.04
CA THR A 112 13.07 2.11 -13.26
C THR A 112 11.64 2.33 -12.76
N THR A 113 10.64 2.06 -13.59
CA THR A 113 9.21 2.18 -13.20
C THR A 113 8.86 1.25 -12.03
N HIS A 114 9.31 0.00 -12.08
CA HIS A 114 9.11 -0.91 -10.94
C HIS A 114 9.77 -0.39 -9.67
N TRP A 115 11.01 0.10 -9.77
CA TRP A 115 11.72 0.65 -8.62
C TRP A 115 11.01 1.89 -8.05
N ARG A 116 10.57 2.81 -8.93
CA ARG A 116 9.82 4.01 -8.52
C ARG A 116 8.51 3.65 -7.82
N ASP A 117 7.68 2.84 -8.46
CA ASP A 117 6.35 2.48 -7.93
C ASP A 117 6.46 1.76 -6.57
N HIS A 118 7.40 0.87 -6.44
CA HIS A 118 7.55 0.06 -5.22
C HIS A 118 8.44 0.74 -4.18
N THR A 119 9.71 1.00 -4.50
CA THR A 119 10.72 1.39 -3.52
C THR A 119 10.70 2.89 -3.23
N LEU A 120 10.73 3.73 -4.29
CA LEU A 120 10.71 5.18 -4.11
C LEU A 120 9.38 5.64 -3.49
N GLY A 121 8.25 5.13 -3.96
CA GLY A 121 6.94 5.46 -3.39
C GLY A 121 6.83 5.06 -1.91
N ALA A 122 7.38 3.89 -1.53
CA ALA A 122 7.45 3.46 -0.14
C ALA A 122 8.31 4.41 0.72
N PHE A 123 9.45 4.82 0.20
CA PHE A 123 10.35 5.78 0.86
C PHE A 123 9.66 7.13 1.07
N LEU A 124 9.10 7.72 0.01
CA LEU A 124 8.47 9.05 0.08
C LEU A 124 7.27 9.06 1.04
N LEU A 125 6.41 8.04 0.99
CA LEU A 125 5.29 7.94 1.91
C LEU A 125 5.76 7.81 3.35
N SER A 126 6.77 6.98 3.61
CA SER A 126 7.33 6.81 4.95
C SER A 126 7.95 8.10 5.47
N GLN A 127 8.78 8.77 4.66
CA GLN A 127 9.44 10.01 5.04
C GLN A 127 8.44 11.11 5.37
N ALA A 128 7.34 11.20 4.61
CA ALA A 128 6.31 12.22 4.84
C ALA A 128 5.40 11.92 6.04
N THR A 129 5.19 10.64 6.39
CA THR A 129 4.30 10.26 7.50
C THR A 129 5.02 10.14 8.84
N LEU A 130 6.28 9.74 8.86
CA LEU A 130 7.07 9.54 10.09
C LEU A 130 7.03 10.72 11.07
N PRO A 131 7.22 11.99 10.65
CA PRO A 131 7.16 13.12 11.60
C PRO A 131 5.83 13.22 12.35
N HIS A 132 4.73 12.84 11.70
CA HIS A 132 3.39 12.86 12.29
C HIS A 132 3.16 11.69 13.26
N LEU A 133 3.68 10.51 12.92
CA LEU A 133 3.64 9.35 13.81
C LEU A 133 4.48 9.58 15.07
N LEU A 134 5.68 10.14 14.92
CA LEU A 134 6.55 10.50 16.05
C LEU A 134 5.91 11.57 16.95
N ALA A 135 5.34 12.61 16.36
CA ALA A 135 4.64 13.67 17.13
C ALA A 135 3.41 13.14 17.88
N ARG A 136 2.77 12.06 17.38
CA ARG A 136 1.68 11.36 18.07
C ARG A 136 2.19 10.47 19.22
N GLY A 137 3.48 10.19 19.31
CA GLY A 137 4.09 9.25 20.27
C GLY A 137 4.10 7.80 19.82
N GLY A 138 3.85 7.53 18.54
CA GLY A 138 3.88 6.21 17.94
C GLY A 138 2.91 6.03 16.78
N GLY A 139 3.07 4.94 16.07
CA GLY A 139 2.21 4.59 14.95
C GLY A 139 2.77 3.44 14.11
N THR A 140 2.17 3.22 12.94
CA THR A 140 2.50 2.05 12.13
C THR A 140 2.75 2.40 10.67
N ILE A 141 3.77 1.79 10.07
CA ILE A 141 4.01 1.79 8.62
C ILE A 141 3.98 0.34 8.12
N LEU A 142 3.14 0.06 7.13
CA LEU A 142 3.02 -1.25 6.53
C LEU A 142 3.38 -1.21 5.05
N PHE A 143 4.12 -2.23 4.60
CA PHE A 143 4.45 -2.43 3.21
C PHE A 143 3.91 -3.77 2.71
N THR A 144 3.21 -3.76 1.58
CA THR A 144 2.86 -5.00 0.90
C THR A 144 4.08 -5.52 0.13
N GLY A 145 4.69 -6.54 0.67
CA GLY A 145 5.77 -7.30 0.06
C GLY A 145 5.26 -8.40 -0.87
N ALA A 146 6.18 -9.26 -1.26
CA ALA A 146 5.90 -10.45 -2.06
C ALA A 146 6.97 -11.51 -1.78
N SER A 147 6.77 -12.76 -2.23
CA SER A 147 7.85 -13.77 -2.26
C SER A 147 9.08 -13.26 -3.01
N GLY A 148 8.89 -12.38 -4.02
CA GLY A 148 9.96 -11.66 -4.71
C GLY A 148 10.81 -10.75 -3.81
N SER A 149 10.36 -10.41 -2.60
CA SER A 149 11.16 -9.68 -1.61
C SER A 149 12.23 -10.57 -0.94
N LEU A 150 12.07 -11.88 -1.01
CA LEU A 150 12.95 -12.86 -0.36
C LEU A 150 13.87 -13.56 -1.35
N ARG A 151 13.40 -13.74 -2.59
CA ARG A 151 14.12 -14.48 -3.63
C ARG A 151 13.76 -13.97 -5.03
N GLY A 152 14.76 -13.93 -5.90
CA GLY A 152 14.51 -13.70 -7.33
C GLY A 152 13.83 -14.90 -7.98
N LYS A 153 13.05 -14.63 -9.03
CA LYS A 153 12.46 -15.65 -9.90
C LYS A 153 12.70 -15.27 -11.35
N ALA A 154 12.88 -16.26 -12.21
CA ALA A 154 13.00 -16.02 -13.66
C ALA A 154 11.83 -15.15 -14.15
N MET A 155 12.08 -14.24 -15.07
CA MET A 155 11.14 -13.28 -15.64
C MET A 155 10.68 -12.14 -14.70
N PHE A 156 11.10 -12.11 -13.43
CA PHE A 156 10.64 -11.13 -12.45
C PHE A 156 11.76 -10.21 -11.92
N ALA A 157 12.83 -10.02 -12.69
CA ALA A 157 14.00 -9.26 -12.22
C ALA A 157 13.66 -7.84 -11.72
N PRO A 158 12.93 -6.97 -12.45
CA PRO A 158 12.57 -5.64 -11.97
C PRO A 158 11.72 -5.67 -10.70
N PHE A 159 10.73 -6.56 -10.67
CA PHE A 159 9.83 -6.72 -9.53
C PHE A 159 10.56 -7.20 -8.28
N SER A 160 11.41 -8.24 -8.43
CA SER A 160 12.15 -8.80 -7.29
C SER A 160 13.16 -7.81 -6.73
N ALA A 161 13.87 -7.08 -7.60
CA ALA A 161 14.80 -6.02 -7.18
C ALA A 161 14.07 -4.93 -6.37
N ALA A 162 12.94 -4.45 -6.88
CA ALA A 162 12.14 -3.43 -6.22
C ALA A 162 11.52 -3.93 -4.88
N LYS A 163 10.98 -5.14 -4.86
CA LYS A 163 10.41 -5.72 -3.62
C LYS A 163 11.47 -6.07 -2.59
N GLY A 164 12.68 -6.46 -3.00
CA GLY A 164 13.85 -6.57 -2.13
C GLY A 164 14.24 -5.24 -1.51
N GLY A 165 14.19 -4.15 -2.29
CA GLY A 165 14.40 -2.78 -1.84
C GLY A 165 13.43 -2.37 -0.72
N ILE A 166 12.12 -2.63 -0.89
CA ILE A 166 11.12 -2.37 0.16
C ILE A 166 11.43 -3.15 1.44
N ARG A 167 11.81 -4.42 1.33
CA ARG A 167 12.12 -5.24 2.49
C ARG A 167 13.28 -4.66 3.30
N ASN A 168 14.35 -4.24 2.62
CA ASN A 168 15.51 -3.64 3.27
C ASN A 168 15.16 -2.25 3.86
N LEU A 169 14.37 -1.45 3.17
CA LEU A 169 13.84 -0.18 3.69
C LEU A 169 13.04 -0.41 4.98
N ALA A 170 12.12 -1.38 4.98
CA ALA A 170 11.33 -1.70 6.16
C ALA A 170 12.20 -2.12 7.36
N GLN A 171 13.24 -2.90 7.12
CA GLN A 171 14.18 -3.29 8.17
C GLN A 171 14.98 -2.11 8.73
N SER A 172 15.41 -1.17 7.88
CA SER A 172 16.12 0.04 8.31
C SER A 172 15.22 0.90 9.18
N LEU A 173 14.01 1.21 8.68
CA LEU A 173 13.03 2.00 9.43
C LEU A 173 12.64 1.35 10.77
N SER A 174 12.45 0.03 10.78
CA SER A 174 12.11 -0.70 12.02
C SER A 174 13.20 -0.60 13.09
N ARG A 175 14.48 -0.66 12.69
CA ARG A 175 15.60 -0.53 13.63
C ARG A 175 15.79 0.90 14.12
N GLU A 176 15.61 1.88 13.24
CA GLU A 176 15.83 3.29 13.57
C GLU A 176 14.69 3.86 14.43
N PHE A 177 13.44 3.57 14.07
CA PHE A 177 12.25 4.16 14.68
C PHE A 177 11.49 3.24 15.64
N GLY A 178 11.81 1.95 15.68
CA GLY A 178 11.22 1.02 16.64
C GLY A 178 11.38 1.46 18.10
N PRO A 179 12.58 1.93 18.56
CA PRO A 179 12.75 2.47 19.90
C PRO A 179 11.88 3.71 20.21
N GLN A 180 11.37 4.36 19.17
CA GLN A 180 10.48 5.53 19.27
C GLN A 180 8.99 5.16 19.09
N ASN A 181 8.65 3.90 19.34
CA ASN A 181 7.28 3.37 19.26
C ASN A 181 6.66 3.42 17.85
N ILE A 182 7.50 3.31 16.81
CA ILE A 182 7.02 3.14 15.42
C ILE A 182 7.10 1.66 15.05
N HIS A 183 5.93 1.06 14.79
CA HIS A 183 5.86 -0.29 14.25
C HIS A 183 6.02 -0.28 12.73
N VAL A 184 6.95 -1.06 12.20
CA VAL A 184 7.14 -1.19 10.76
C VAL A 184 6.97 -2.65 10.35
N GLY A 185 5.96 -2.92 9.51
CA GLY A 185 5.62 -4.25 9.02
C GLY A 185 5.87 -4.40 7.52
N HIS A 186 6.48 -5.51 7.12
CA HIS A 186 6.61 -5.94 5.73
C HIS A 186 5.86 -7.26 5.54
N ILE A 187 4.72 -7.21 4.83
CA ILE A 187 3.79 -8.33 4.70
C ILE A 187 4.08 -9.05 3.38
N ILE A 188 4.49 -10.31 3.46
CA ILE A 188 4.81 -11.11 2.28
C ILE A 188 3.53 -11.72 1.72
N ILE A 189 3.15 -11.24 0.53
CA ILE A 189 2.05 -11.82 -0.24
C ILE A 189 2.64 -12.90 -1.16
N ASP A 190 2.34 -14.15 -0.88
CA ASP A 190 2.81 -15.29 -1.70
C ASP A 190 1.64 -15.92 -2.45
N GLY A 191 1.21 -15.27 -3.52
CA GLY A 191 0.12 -15.72 -4.37
C GLY A 191 -0.41 -14.63 -5.28
N GLY A 192 -1.29 -14.99 -6.19
CA GLY A 192 -2.07 -14.07 -7.01
C GLY A 192 -3.30 -13.59 -6.23
N ILE A 193 -3.53 -12.28 -6.21
CA ILE A 193 -4.78 -11.71 -5.70
C ILE A 193 -5.84 -11.87 -6.79
N ASP A 194 -6.95 -12.54 -6.47
CA ASP A 194 -8.08 -12.71 -7.38
C ASP A 194 -8.83 -11.38 -7.55
N GLY A 195 -8.40 -10.61 -8.53
CA GLY A 195 -8.95 -9.30 -8.86
C GLY A 195 -8.80 -9.00 -10.34
N GLU A 196 -9.41 -7.89 -10.79
CA GLU A 196 -9.46 -7.46 -12.21
C GLU A 196 -8.11 -7.63 -12.94
N ARG A 197 -7.03 -7.23 -12.29
CA ARG A 197 -5.69 -7.25 -12.88
C ARG A 197 -5.18 -8.66 -13.18
N LEU A 198 -5.36 -9.60 -12.24
CA LEU A 198 -4.97 -10.99 -12.42
C LEU A 198 -5.85 -11.66 -13.47
N ASN A 199 -7.14 -11.41 -13.40
CA ASN A 199 -8.15 -12.01 -14.29
C ASN A 199 -7.98 -11.55 -15.74
N LYS A 200 -7.60 -10.28 -15.98
CA LYS A 200 -7.22 -9.79 -17.31
C LYS A 200 -5.96 -10.46 -17.86
N ARG A 201 -4.98 -10.75 -16.99
CA ARG A 201 -3.70 -11.34 -17.39
C ARG A 201 -3.74 -12.86 -17.56
N LEU A 202 -4.51 -13.55 -16.74
CA LEU A 202 -4.61 -15.02 -16.69
C LEU A 202 -6.07 -15.45 -16.57
N PRO A 203 -6.88 -15.26 -17.65
CA PRO A 203 -8.32 -15.54 -17.61
C PRO A 203 -8.67 -17.01 -17.32
N LYS A 204 -7.78 -17.95 -17.66
CA LYS A 204 -7.97 -19.39 -17.42
C LYS A 204 -7.76 -19.81 -15.96
N LEU A 205 -7.04 -19.01 -15.15
CA LEU A 205 -6.79 -19.35 -13.73
C LEU A 205 -8.07 -19.33 -12.87
N ARG A 206 -9.11 -18.64 -13.32
CA ARG A 206 -10.40 -18.57 -12.62
C ARG A 206 -11.28 -19.77 -12.95
N SER A 207 -11.24 -20.28 -14.20
CA SER A 207 -11.99 -21.46 -14.60
C SER A 207 -11.51 -22.74 -13.91
N ASP A 208 -10.19 -22.82 -13.65
CA ASP A 208 -9.57 -24.00 -13.05
C ASP A 208 -9.74 -24.09 -11.52
N ARG A 209 -10.12 -22.97 -10.86
CA ARG A 209 -10.38 -22.90 -9.40
C ARG A 209 -11.85 -23.09 -9.02
N GLY A 210 -12.76 -23.07 -9.96
CA GLY A 210 -14.20 -23.20 -9.76
C GLY A 210 -14.75 -24.62 -9.89
N SER A 211 -13.90 -25.63 -9.95
CA SER A 211 -14.27 -27.05 -10.14
C SER A 211 -13.94 -27.95 -8.95
N ASP A 212 -13.64 -27.37 -7.77
CA ASP A 212 -13.47 -28.13 -6.52
C ASP A 212 -14.57 -27.82 -5.53
#